data_f908e6bc9f1b535a7ba1075ae66463a0
#
_entry.id   f908e6bc9f1b535a7ba1075ae66463a0
#
_cell.length_a   1.000
_cell.length_b   1.000
_cell.length_c   1.000
_cell.angle_alpha   90.00
_cell.angle_beta   90.00
_cell.angle_gamma   90.00
#
_symmetry.space_group_name_H-M   'P 1'
#
loop_
_entity.id
_entity.type
_entity.pdbx_description
1 polymer ?
#
loop_
_entity_poly.entity_id
_entity_poly.type
_entity_poly.pdbx_seq_one_letter_code
_entity_poly.pdbx_strand_id
1 'polypeptide(L)'
;MIKIKTFLLLFFFTAFSTTGVYSQAKKFPSPPSADAIKNPLKGDGTSTTAGKLIYVKYCVTCHGDKGKGDGIAAPGLPKRPADHTSSFVQSQTDGALYWIISAGNNPMPTYKKTLTPTQRWQVVNYIRTLANTSKK
;
A
#
# COMPACT_ATOMS: atom_id res chain seq x y z
N MET A 1 16.04 77.46 -2.92
CA MET A 1 14.76 76.75 -2.87
C MET A 1 14.92 75.42 -3.60
N ILE A 2 15.20 74.37 -2.90
CA ILE A 2 15.44 72.99 -3.47
C ILE A 2 14.14 72.24 -3.32
N LYS A 3 13.52 71.85 -4.46
CA LYS A 3 12.32 71.00 -4.44
C LYS A 3 12.72 69.54 -4.42
N ILE A 4 12.54 68.87 -3.27
CA ILE A 4 12.72 67.44 -3.11
C ILE A 4 11.51 66.71 -3.73
N LYS A 5 11.73 66.03 -4.85
CA LYS A 5 10.74 65.11 -5.44
C LYS A 5 10.80 63.77 -4.71
N THR A 6 9.76 63.50 -3.91
CA THR A 6 9.57 62.22 -3.24
C THR A 6 9.24 61.13 -4.26
N PHE A 7 10.16 60.21 -4.50
CA PHE A 7 9.97 59.08 -5.38
C PHE A 7 9.35 57.94 -4.57
N LEU A 8 8.06 57.71 -4.74
CA LEU A 8 7.33 56.64 -4.05
C LEU A 8 7.62 55.30 -4.77
N LEU A 9 8.53 54.50 -4.21
CA LEU A 9 8.81 53.13 -4.66
C LEU A 9 7.71 52.20 -4.17
N LEU A 10 6.78 51.86 -5.07
CA LEU A 10 5.81 50.78 -4.85
C LEU A 10 6.51 49.42 -4.98
N PHE A 11 6.81 48.81 -3.85
CA PHE A 11 7.25 47.42 -3.79
C PHE A 11 6.06 46.51 -4.10
N PHE A 12 5.99 45.98 -5.31
CA PHE A 12 5.09 44.90 -5.67
C PHE A 12 5.64 43.60 -5.04
N PHE A 13 5.05 43.21 -3.93
CA PHE A 13 5.31 41.91 -3.29
C PHE A 13 4.53 40.85 -4.09
N THR A 14 5.16 40.22 -5.09
CA THR A 14 4.59 39.07 -5.79
C THR A 14 4.66 37.88 -4.86
N ALA A 15 3.54 37.53 -4.23
CA ALA A 15 3.38 36.28 -3.48
C ALA A 15 3.50 35.09 -4.45
N PHE A 16 4.67 34.45 -4.45
CA PHE A 16 4.90 33.21 -5.20
C PHE A 16 4.18 32.10 -4.47
N SER A 17 2.93 31.83 -4.84
CA SER A 17 2.17 30.68 -4.34
C SER A 17 2.80 29.41 -4.90
N THR A 18 3.65 28.76 -4.12
CA THR A 18 4.13 27.40 -4.43
C THR A 18 2.98 26.43 -4.24
N THR A 19 2.25 26.13 -5.33
CA THR A 19 1.33 25.00 -5.36
C THR A 19 2.16 23.73 -5.26
N GLY A 20 2.25 23.18 -4.05
CA GLY A 20 2.87 21.87 -3.82
C GLY A 20 2.12 20.83 -4.65
N VAL A 21 2.76 20.28 -5.67
CA VAL A 21 2.27 19.12 -6.40
C VAL A 21 2.35 17.94 -5.44
N TYR A 22 1.27 17.67 -4.73
CA TYR A 22 1.14 16.42 -3.98
C TYR A 22 1.10 15.27 -4.99
N SER A 23 2.23 14.60 -5.17
CA SER A 23 2.29 13.34 -5.89
C SER A 23 1.32 12.37 -5.21
N GLN A 24 0.18 12.11 -5.83
CA GLN A 24 -0.76 11.13 -5.31
C GLN A 24 -0.09 9.76 -5.37
N ALA A 25 0.21 9.20 -4.20
CA ALA A 25 0.77 7.87 -4.10
C ALA A 25 -0.14 6.89 -4.86
N LYS A 26 0.46 6.13 -5.78
CA LYS A 26 -0.26 5.11 -6.55
C LYS A 26 -0.99 4.18 -5.58
N LYS A 27 -2.29 3.99 -5.79
CA LYS A 27 -3.15 3.21 -4.89
C LYS A 27 -3.61 1.90 -5.54
N PHE A 28 -3.91 0.89 -4.72
CA PHE A 28 -4.61 -0.30 -5.20
C PHE A 28 -6.00 0.06 -5.75
N PRO A 29 -6.55 -0.75 -6.66
CA PRO A 29 -7.91 -0.57 -7.17
C PRO A 29 -8.96 -0.95 -6.11
N SER A 30 -8.78 -0.47 -4.88
CA SER A 30 -9.73 -0.61 -3.78
C SER A 30 -10.62 0.63 -3.68
N PRO A 31 -11.90 0.50 -3.34
CA PRO A 31 -12.76 1.65 -3.14
C PRO A 31 -12.29 2.47 -1.92
N PRO A 32 -12.54 3.79 -1.89
CA PRO A 32 -12.15 4.63 -0.75
C PRO A 32 -12.70 4.14 0.60
N SER A 33 -13.87 3.51 0.60
CA SER A 33 -14.48 2.91 1.80
C SER A 33 -13.63 1.78 2.41
N ALA A 34 -12.78 1.12 1.62
CA ALA A 34 -11.88 0.09 2.13
C ALA A 34 -10.84 0.66 3.10
N ASP A 35 -10.41 1.90 2.89
CA ASP A 35 -9.40 2.53 3.76
C ASP A 35 -9.92 2.76 5.19
N ALA A 36 -11.22 2.92 5.34
CA ALA A 36 -11.86 3.12 6.65
C ALA A 36 -11.98 1.82 7.46
N ILE A 37 -11.80 0.64 6.83
CA ILE A 37 -11.93 -0.65 7.50
C ILE A 37 -10.74 -0.85 8.43
N LYS A 38 -11.01 -0.96 9.73
CA LYS A 38 -9.98 -1.18 10.75
C LYS A 38 -9.63 -2.66 10.85
N ASN A 39 -8.34 -2.94 10.97
CA ASN A 39 -7.84 -4.29 11.22
C ASN A 39 -8.04 -4.64 12.71
N PRO A 40 -8.94 -5.58 13.03
CA PRO A 40 -9.22 -5.94 14.42
C PRO A 40 -8.10 -6.75 15.08
N LEU A 41 -7.14 -7.27 14.28
CA LEU A 41 -6.04 -8.11 14.73
C LEU A 41 -4.68 -7.39 14.63
N LYS A 42 -4.68 -6.07 14.47
CA LYS A 42 -3.44 -5.30 14.30
C LYS A 42 -2.53 -5.46 15.50
N GLY A 43 -1.28 -5.88 15.24
CA GLY A 43 -0.27 -6.06 16.29
C GLY A 43 -0.32 -7.41 17.01
N ASP A 44 -1.29 -8.26 16.71
CA ASP A 44 -1.38 -9.60 17.30
C ASP A 44 -0.36 -10.56 16.65
N GLY A 45 0.65 -10.98 17.45
CA GLY A 45 1.71 -11.90 17.02
C GLY A 45 1.20 -13.30 16.70
N THR A 46 0.20 -13.79 17.41
CA THR A 46 -0.42 -15.10 17.15
C THR A 46 -1.13 -15.08 15.80
N SER A 47 -1.90 -14.04 15.53
CA SER A 47 -2.53 -13.81 14.23
C SER A 47 -1.50 -13.69 13.11
N THR A 48 -0.38 -13.04 13.35
CA THR A 48 0.71 -12.91 12.37
C THR A 48 1.31 -14.27 12.03
N THR A 49 1.56 -15.12 13.03
CA THR A 49 2.06 -16.48 12.83
C THR A 49 1.08 -17.33 12.04
N ALA A 50 -0.22 -17.29 12.38
CA ALA A 50 -1.26 -17.96 11.62
C ALA A 50 -1.33 -17.45 10.17
N GLY A 51 -1.19 -16.14 9.98
CA GLY A 51 -1.16 -15.49 8.67
C GLY A 51 -0.01 -16.00 7.79
N LYS A 52 1.17 -16.26 8.38
CA LYS A 52 2.30 -16.87 7.65
C LYS A 52 1.93 -18.23 7.08
N LEU A 53 1.28 -19.09 7.85
CA LEU A 53 0.88 -20.43 7.38
C LEU A 53 -0.11 -20.34 6.21
N ILE A 54 -1.06 -19.40 6.29
CA ILE A 54 -2.03 -19.15 5.22
C ILE A 54 -1.32 -18.61 3.98
N TYR A 55 -0.40 -17.67 4.15
CA TYR A 55 0.39 -17.06 3.08
C TYR A 55 1.20 -18.13 2.32
N VAL A 56 1.90 -19.00 3.04
CA VAL A 56 2.65 -20.10 2.44
C VAL A 56 1.75 -21.00 1.60
N LYS A 57 0.56 -21.31 2.07
CA LYS A 57 -0.38 -22.19 1.37
C LYS A 57 -1.01 -21.57 0.12
N TYR A 58 -1.31 -20.28 0.15
CA TYR A 58 -2.17 -19.67 -0.89
C TYR A 58 -1.51 -18.55 -1.70
N CYS A 59 -0.44 -17.93 -1.20
CA CYS A 59 0.12 -16.71 -1.78
C CYS A 59 1.50 -16.91 -2.39
N VAL A 60 2.33 -17.77 -1.81
CA VAL A 60 3.74 -17.99 -2.18
C VAL A 60 3.92 -18.34 -3.66
N THR A 61 3.04 -19.18 -4.20
CA THR A 61 3.13 -19.62 -5.60
C THR A 61 3.26 -18.45 -6.59
N CYS A 62 2.59 -17.33 -6.31
CA CYS A 62 2.66 -16.12 -7.13
C CYS A 62 3.56 -15.04 -6.51
N HIS A 63 3.44 -14.79 -5.20
CA HIS A 63 4.12 -13.67 -4.55
C HIS A 63 5.53 -14.00 -4.04
N GLY A 64 5.93 -15.28 -4.00
CA GLY A 64 7.21 -15.73 -3.49
C GLY A 64 7.29 -15.79 -1.96
N ASP A 65 8.24 -16.57 -1.44
CA ASP A 65 8.43 -16.78 0.00
C ASP A 65 8.75 -15.48 0.76
N LYS A 66 9.46 -14.57 0.10
CA LYS A 66 9.83 -13.26 0.64
C LYS A 66 8.85 -12.16 0.23
N GLY A 67 7.81 -12.49 -0.52
CA GLY A 67 6.78 -11.56 -0.97
C GLY A 67 7.20 -10.61 -2.10
N LYS A 68 8.27 -10.91 -2.84
CA LYS A 68 8.81 -10.04 -3.89
C LYS A 68 8.10 -10.11 -5.24
N GLY A 69 7.00 -10.86 -5.34
CA GLY A 69 6.28 -11.07 -6.58
C GLY A 69 7.06 -11.96 -7.56
N ASP A 70 7.90 -12.83 -7.03
CA ASP A 70 8.84 -13.72 -7.72
C ASP A 70 8.53 -15.21 -7.49
N GLY A 71 7.29 -15.52 -7.15
CA GLY A 71 6.85 -16.91 -7.01
C GLY A 71 6.96 -17.69 -8.31
N ILE A 72 7.00 -19.03 -8.19
CA ILE A 72 7.23 -19.93 -9.33
C ILE A 72 6.23 -19.74 -10.48
N ALA A 73 5.01 -19.30 -10.20
CA ALA A 73 4.00 -19.01 -11.21
C ALA A 73 4.12 -17.61 -11.82
N ALA A 74 4.88 -16.68 -11.20
CA ALA A 74 4.94 -15.29 -11.62
C ALA A 74 5.35 -15.06 -13.08
N PRO A 75 6.32 -15.81 -13.65
CA PRO A 75 6.73 -15.61 -15.04
C PRO A 75 5.63 -15.92 -16.06
N GLY A 76 4.67 -16.79 -15.73
CA GLY A 76 3.56 -17.18 -16.62
C GLY A 76 2.33 -16.28 -16.51
N LEU A 77 2.33 -15.30 -15.62
CA LEU A 77 1.17 -14.43 -15.43
C LEU A 77 1.20 -13.21 -16.36
N PRO A 78 0.04 -12.78 -16.88
CA PRO A 78 -0.05 -11.61 -17.76
C PRO A 78 0.31 -10.30 -17.06
N LYS A 79 0.30 -10.30 -15.73
CA LYS A 79 0.69 -9.17 -14.89
C LYS A 79 1.51 -9.69 -13.71
N ARG A 80 2.67 -9.07 -13.49
CA ARG A 80 3.52 -9.41 -12.35
C ARG A 80 2.78 -9.25 -11.02
N PRO A 81 2.86 -10.25 -10.11
CA PRO A 81 2.34 -10.11 -8.76
C PRO A 81 2.98 -8.95 -8.02
N ALA A 82 2.22 -8.32 -7.12
CA ALA A 82 2.72 -7.21 -6.32
C ALA A 82 3.86 -7.67 -5.41
N ASP A 83 4.90 -6.83 -5.31
CA ASP A 83 5.97 -6.97 -4.33
C ASP A 83 5.47 -6.45 -2.98
N HIS A 84 5.21 -7.37 -2.06
CA HIS A 84 4.71 -7.07 -0.71
C HIS A 84 5.75 -6.36 0.16
N THR A 85 7.03 -6.37 -0.20
CA THR A 85 8.09 -5.65 0.52
C THR A 85 8.20 -4.20 0.11
N SER A 86 7.58 -3.83 -1.01
CA SER A 86 7.70 -2.50 -1.61
C SER A 86 6.99 -1.42 -0.80
N SER A 87 7.51 -0.19 -0.88
CA SER A 87 6.86 0.98 -0.28
C SER A 87 5.44 1.18 -0.82
N PHE A 88 5.20 0.84 -2.09
CA PHE A 88 3.87 0.90 -2.69
C PHE A 88 2.85 0.05 -1.94
N VAL A 89 3.16 -1.21 -1.64
CA VAL A 89 2.26 -2.11 -0.90
C VAL A 89 2.17 -1.71 0.57
N GLN A 90 3.31 -1.37 1.17
CA GLN A 90 3.37 -1.05 2.60
C GLN A 90 2.71 0.28 2.96
N SER A 91 2.56 1.20 2.01
CA SER A 91 1.81 2.46 2.22
C SER A 91 0.29 2.32 2.09
N GLN A 92 -0.21 1.20 1.55
CA GLN A 92 -1.65 0.96 1.51
C GLN A 92 -2.21 0.76 2.93
N THR A 93 -3.48 1.10 3.14
CA THR A 93 -4.15 0.80 4.42
C THR A 93 -4.34 -0.70 4.61
N ASP A 94 -4.49 -1.16 5.86
CA ASP A 94 -4.83 -2.56 6.15
C ASP A 94 -6.17 -2.94 5.51
N GLY A 95 -7.13 -2.01 5.53
CA GLY A 95 -8.42 -2.22 4.89
C GLY A 95 -8.32 -2.38 3.37
N ALA A 96 -7.44 -1.62 2.69
CA ALA A 96 -7.19 -1.79 1.26
C ALA A 96 -6.55 -3.15 0.96
N LEU A 97 -5.59 -3.60 1.77
CA LEU A 97 -5.00 -4.95 1.65
C LEU A 97 -6.05 -6.05 1.88
N TYR A 98 -6.86 -5.91 2.91
CA TYR A 98 -7.95 -6.84 3.20
C TYR A 98 -8.95 -6.91 2.04
N TRP A 99 -9.29 -5.75 1.48
CA TRP A 99 -10.22 -5.67 0.35
C TRP A 99 -9.66 -6.38 -0.88
N ILE A 100 -8.40 -6.13 -1.27
CA ILE A 100 -7.79 -6.75 -2.44
C ILE A 100 -7.67 -8.27 -2.30
N ILE A 101 -7.34 -8.78 -1.10
CA ILE A 101 -7.34 -10.22 -0.80
C ILE A 101 -8.75 -10.77 -0.93
N SER A 102 -9.75 -10.03 -0.49
CA SER A 102 -11.15 -10.47 -0.54
C SER A 102 -11.71 -10.49 -1.96
N ALA A 103 -11.49 -9.41 -2.72
CA ALA A 103 -12.08 -9.22 -4.04
C ALA A 103 -11.27 -9.87 -5.17
N GLY A 104 -9.96 -10.00 -4.97
CA GLY A 104 -9.04 -10.36 -6.03
C GLY A 104 -8.72 -9.16 -6.94
N ASN A 105 -7.81 -9.37 -7.87
CA ASN A 105 -7.46 -8.42 -8.94
C ASN A 105 -6.78 -9.21 -10.08
N ASN A 106 -7.57 -9.63 -11.05
CA ASN A 106 -7.10 -10.52 -12.12
C ASN A 106 -5.66 -10.21 -12.56
N PRO A 107 -4.76 -11.20 -12.59
CA PRO A 107 -4.94 -12.65 -12.41
C PRO A 107 -5.03 -13.14 -10.94
N MET A 108 -4.87 -12.28 -9.94
CA MET A 108 -5.03 -12.67 -8.53
C MET A 108 -6.49 -13.08 -8.25
N PRO A 109 -6.75 -14.32 -7.77
CA PRO A 109 -8.10 -14.78 -7.49
C PRO A 109 -8.71 -14.08 -6.26
N THR A 110 -10.03 -14.18 -6.12
CA THR A 110 -10.76 -13.80 -4.90
C THR A 110 -10.60 -14.85 -3.82
N TYR A 111 -10.29 -14.43 -2.60
CA TYR A 111 -10.22 -15.32 -1.43
C TYR A 111 -11.42 -15.19 -0.49
N LYS A 112 -12.46 -14.41 -0.88
CA LYS A 112 -13.64 -14.17 -0.04
C LYS A 112 -14.36 -15.46 0.38
N LYS A 113 -14.39 -16.47 -0.52
CA LYS A 113 -15.03 -17.76 -0.25
C LYS A 113 -14.08 -18.80 0.33
N THR A 114 -12.78 -18.67 0.10
CA THR A 114 -11.74 -19.65 0.50
C THR A 114 -11.23 -19.38 1.91
N LEU A 115 -11.15 -18.11 2.30
CA LEU A 115 -10.62 -17.68 3.59
C LEU A 115 -11.70 -16.97 4.40
N THR A 116 -11.78 -17.27 5.69
CA THR A 116 -12.65 -16.55 6.62
C THR A 116 -12.21 -15.08 6.75
N PRO A 117 -13.06 -14.16 7.22
CA PRO A 117 -12.65 -12.78 7.51
C PRO A 117 -11.42 -12.71 8.41
N THR A 118 -11.37 -13.51 9.48
CA THR A 118 -10.23 -13.59 10.40
C THR A 118 -8.95 -14.00 9.67
N GLN A 119 -9.01 -15.04 8.85
CA GLN A 119 -7.86 -15.53 8.09
C GLN A 119 -7.31 -14.48 7.11
N ARG A 120 -8.16 -13.70 6.48
CA ARG A 120 -7.72 -12.61 5.59
C ARG A 120 -7.00 -11.50 6.37
N TRP A 121 -7.47 -11.15 7.58
CA TRP A 121 -6.77 -10.22 8.46
C TRP A 121 -5.42 -10.78 8.95
N GLN A 122 -5.35 -12.07 9.24
CA GLN A 122 -4.09 -12.75 9.59
C GLN A 122 -3.08 -12.64 8.46
N VAL A 123 -3.51 -12.82 7.21
CA VAL A 123 -2.64 -12.61 6.03
C VAL A 123 -2.18 -11.16 5.92
N VAL A 124 -3.05 -10.18 6.17
CA VAL A 124 -2.66 -8.75 6.20
C VAL A 124 -1.57 -8.51 7.24
N ASN A 125 -1.72 -9.05 8.46
CA ASN A 125 -0.70 -8.92 9.50
C ASN A 125 0.65 -9.51 9.06
N TYR A 126 0.65 -10.68 8.42
CA TYR A 126 1.88 -11.28 7.92
C TYR A 126 2.52 -10.44 6.80
N ILE A 127 1.75 -9.92 5.84
CA ILE A 127 2.26 -9.05 4.78
C ILE A 127 2.99 -7.82 5.36
N ARG A 128 2.52 -7.27 6.48
CA ARG A 128 3.19 -6.15 7.16
C ARG A 128 4.58 -6.49 7.66
N THR A 129 4.83 -7.74 8.03
CA THR A 129 6.17 -8.17 8.47
C THR A 129 7.18 -8.26 7.33
N LEU A 130 6.71 -8.39 6.09
CA LEU A 130 7.59 -8.51 4.92
C LEU A 130 8.34 -7.21 4.59
N ALA A 131 7.85 -6.05 5.03
CA ALA A 131 8.55 -4.77 4.90
C ALA A 131 9.98 -4.79 5.45
N ASN A 132 10.21 -5.54 6.52
CA ASN A 132 11.48 -5.57 7.24
C ASN A 132 12.53 -6.47 6.57
N THR A 133 12.15 -7.29 5.58
CA THR A 133 13.05 -8.24 4.91
C THR A 133 13.88 -7.61 3.79
N SER A 134 13.54 -6.38 3.36
CA SER A 134 14.24 -5.66 2.28
C SER A 134 15.42 -4.82 2.77
N LYS A 135 15.67 -4.74 4.09
CA LYS A 135 16.74 -3.93 4.70
C LYS A 135 18.00 -4.72 5.10
N LYS A 136 18.16 -5.96 4.63
CA LYS A 136 19.38 -6.75 4.85
C LYS A 136 20.14 -6.93 3.54
#